data_73a7154d21ebde0c6ba814081dd01b49
#
_entry.id   73a7154d21ebde0c6ba814081dd01b49
#
_cell.length_a   1.000
_cell.length_b   1.000
_cell.length_c   1.000
_cell.angle_alpha   90.00
_cell.angle_beta   90.00
_cell.angle_gamma   90.00
#
_symmetry.space_group_name_H-M   'P 1'
#
loop_
_entity.id
_entity.type
_entity.pdbx_description
1 polymer ?
#
loop_
_entity_poly.entity_id
_entity_poly.type
_entity_poly.pdbx_seq_one_letter_code
_entity_poly.pdbx_strand_id
1 'polypeptide(L)'
;MPEEWKLNRSSSISLHQQIYEYLKRKIINGEWSVGTRIPPQRELAQKFQVNRSTIVNALGELSADGLIEAKVGKGTLVVNNTWSLLAATPPPDWISYVKSGAYHPNMQIIQDINAAETDPAIIRLGTGELSPELLPAQKMKQIFHRIPSLSLGYSEPKGNLYLREMISEYIKCKGINASPSSIMIVSGGLQALHLISVGLLHRGSAVLLETPSYLNSVHVFQSAGMNLFGIPMDQEGIQPQSIGRLKRQHNGALLYSIPTFHNPTGIVMSLNRRTQLLNECMKEGIPIIEDDVYGDLWFENPPPHPLKSMDEQGQILYIGSMSKTLGPGLRIGWIVGPEPVIDRLSDIKMQTDYGSSSLSQFAVAEWLSSGLYNDHLAEIRAELLARRDFTINILHTYFKDIATWNVPKGGFYIWLSINKQISIHQLFRQALKEGILLNPGNIYDRNNQQHLRLSYSYAPIEQLEKGLIRLAEIIQELI
;
A
#
# COMPACT_ATOMS: atom_id res chain seq x y z
N MET A 1 -12.00 -39.42 14.66
CA MET A 1 -12.30 -38.60 15.86
C MET A 1 -10.99 -38.41 16.59
N PRO A 2 -10.57 -37.22 17.00
CA PRO A 2 -9.37 -37.07 17.81
C PRO A 2 -9.62 -37.74 19.15
N GLU A 3 -8.68 -38.57 19.60
CA GLU A 3 -8.71 -39.21 20.91
C GLU A 3 -8.91 -38.17 22.00
N GLU A 4 -9.92 -38.39 22.83
CA GLU A 4 -10.21 -37.52 23.96
C GLU A 4 -9.05 -37.62 24.96
N TRP A 5 -8.28 -36.55 25.14
CA TRP A 5 -7.15 -36.53 26.06
C TRP A 5 -7.56 -36.94 27.48
N LYS A 6 -6.83 -37.91 28.05
CA LYS A 6 -7.08 -38.45 29.38
C LYS A 6 -5.86 -38.29 30.29
N LEU A 7 -6.12 -38.01 31.56
CA LEU A 7 -5.07 -37.93 32.59
C LEU A 7 -4.41 -39.30 32.78
N ASN A 8 -3.09 -39.33 32.77
CA ASN A 8 -2.31 -40.51 33.08
C ASN A 8 -1.92 -40.51 34.58
N ARG A 9 -2.63 -41.30 35.41
CA ARG A 9 -2.39 -41.38 36.86
C ARG A 9 -1.15 -42.20 37.23
N SER A 10 -0.61 -42.98 36.32
CA SER A 10 0.63 -43.74 36.48
C SER A 10 1.90 -43.04 36.03
N SER A 11 1.76 -41.80 35.50
CA SER A 11 2.89 -40.98 35.06
C SER A 11 3.67 -40.45 36.25
N SER A 12 4.99 -40.25 36.10
CA SER A 12 5.83 -39.48 37.02
C SER A 12 5.52 -37.99 37.06
N ILE A 13 4.78 -37.46 36.08
CA ILE A 13 4.34 -36.07 36.00
C ILE A 13 3.10 -35.88 36.85
N SER A 14 3.11 -34.89 37.74
CA SER A 14 2.00 -34.58 38.62
C SER A 14 0.70 -34.28 37.85
N LEU A 15 -0.47 -34.58 38.46
CA LEU A 15 -1.75 -34.34 37.78
C LEU A 15 -2.00 -32.85 37.44
N HIS A 16 -1.58 -31.94 38.31
CA HIS A 16 -1.73 -30.50 38.00
C HIS A 16 -0.87 -30.08 36.81
N GLN A 17 0.36 -30.61 36.69
CA GLN A 17 1.24 -30.34 35.56
C GLN A 17 0.68 -30.87 34.25
N GLN A 18 0.09 -32.06 34.25
CA GLN A 18 -0.55 -32.62 33.05
C GLN A 18 -1.75 -31.78 32.61
N ILE A 19 -2.55 -31.28 33.56
CA ILE A 19 -3.69 -30.39 33.29
C ILE A 19 -3.18 -29.01 32.78
N TYR A 20 -2.16 -28.45 33.41
CA TYR A 20 -1.54 -27.23 32.98
C TYR A 20 -1.08 -27.32 31.52
N GLU A 21 -0.30 -28.36 31.16
CA GLU A 21 0.18 -28.56 29.80
C GLU A 21 -0.96 -28.79 28.77
N TYR A 22 -2.03 -29.49 29.18
CA TYR A 22 -3.21 -29.69 28.34
C TYR A 22 -3.95 -28.38 28.06
N LEU A 23 -4.20 -27.55 29.09
CA LEU A 23 -4.89 -26.27 28.97
C LEU A 23 -4.04 -25.26 28.23
N LYS A 24 -2.72 -25.25 28.49
CA LYS A 24 -1.74 -24.43 27.77
C LYS A 24 -1.76 -24.70 26.28
N ARG A 25 -1.77 -25.99 25.87
CA ARG A 25 -1.88 -26.38 24.47
C ARG A 25 -3.17 -25.88 23.82
N LYS A 26 -4.32 -25.94 24.50
CA LYS A 26 -5.58 -25.41 23.98
C LYS A 26 -5.52 -23.89 23.71
N ILE A 27 -4.82 -23.15 24.54
CA ILE A 27 -4.61 -21.71 24.36
C ILE A 27 -3.63 -21.47 23.20
N ILE A 28 -2.50 -22.16 23.18
CA ILE A 28 -1.46 -21.99 22.16
C ILE A 28 -1.96 -22.40 20.77
N ASN A 29 -2.72 -23.50 20.66
CA ASN A 29 -3.26 -23.97 19.38
C ASN A 29 -4.49 -23.14 18.91
N GLY A 30 -4.89 -22.11 19.66
CA GLY A 30 -6.01 -21.24 19.30
C GLY A 30 -7.40 -21.85 19.55
N GLU A 31 -7.49 -23.05 20.14
CA GLU A 31 -8.79 -23.63 20.54
C GLU A 31 -9.49 -22.74 21.56
N TRP A 32 -8.72 -22.10 22.43
CA TRP A 32 -9.16 -21.06 23.33
C TRP A 32 -8.49 -19.72 22.96
N SER A 33 -9.20 -18.92 22.19
CA SER A 33 -8.73 -17.58 21.77
C SER A 33 -8.71 -16.59 22.92
N VAL A 34 -7.98 -15.47 22.74
CA VAL A 34 -8.00 -14.33 23.68
C VAL A 34 -9.43 -13.86 23.85
N GLY A 35 -9.83 -13.62 25.11
CA GLY A 35 -11.21 -13.30 25.49
C GLY A 35 -12.08 -14.52 25.80
N THR A 36 -11.64 -15.74 25.49
CA THR A 36 -12.38 -16.96 25.86
C THR A 36 -12.47 -17.10 27.38
N ARG A 37 -13.67 -17.37 27.88
CA ARG A 37 -13.89 -17.65 29.29
C ARG A 37 -13.54 -19.10 29.60
N ILE A 38 -12.61 -19.30 30.54
CA ILE A 38 -12.23 -20.64 31.02
C ILE A 38 -13.37 -21.19 31.88
N PRO A 39 -13.72 -22.50 31.73
CA PRO A 39 -14.74 -23.12 32.57
C PRO A 39 -14.43 -23.00 34.07
N PRO A 40 -15.43 -22.86 34.92
CA PRO A 40 -15.24 -22.73 36.37
C PRO A 40 -14.40 -23.86 36.95
N GLN A 41 -13.60 -23.59 37.97
CA GLN A 41 -12.74 -24.56 38.63
C GLN A 41 -13.47 -25.86 39.04
N ARG A 42 -14.75 -25.76 39.47
CA ARG A 42 -15.58 -26.92 39.85
C ARG A 42 -15.89 -27.81 38.65
N GLU A 43 -16.20 -27.21 37.52
CA GLU A 43 -16.48 -27.89 36.27
C GLU A 43 -15.23 -28.59 35.73
N LEU A 44 -14.08 -27.95 35.75
CA LEU A 44 -12.80 -28.55 35.37
C LEU A 44 -12.41 -29.70 36.30
N ALA A 45 -12.62 -29.54 37.61
CA ALA A 45 -12.34 -30.58 38.58
C ALA A 45 -13.20 -31.84 38.33
N GLN A 46 -14.48 -31.64 38.03
CA GLN A 46 -15.41 -32.72 37.66
C GLN A 46 -14.99 -33.39 36.32
N LYS A 47 -14.68 -32.58 35.31
CA LYS A 47 -14.27 -33.05 33.98
C LYS A 47 -13.02 -33.93 34.04
N PHE A 48 -12.01 -33.50 34.79
CA PHE A 48 -10.73 -34.24 34.93
C PHE A 48 -10.73 -35.24 36.09
N GLN A 49 -11.82 -35.36 36.85
CA GLN A 49 -11.94 -36.23 38.03
C GLN A 49 -10.78 -36.05 39.03
N VAL A 50 -10.46 -34.82 39.36
CA VAL A 50 -9.42 -34.40 40.32
C VAL A 50 -9.95 -33.50 41.40
N ASN A 51 -9.18 -33.31 42.46
CA ASN A 51 -9.51 -32.35 43.52
C ASN A 51 -9.46 -30.91 43.00
N ARG A 52 -10.28 -30.03 43.54
CA ARG A 52 -10.31 -28.61 43.16
C ARG A 52 -8.94 -27.95 43.34
N SER A 53 -8.18 -28.31 44.36
CA SER A 53 -6.82 -27.80 44.58
C SER A 53 -5.87 -28.10 43.40
N THR A 54 -5.98 -29.25 42.76
CA THR A 54 -5.21 -29.59 41.55
C THR A 54 -5.49 -28.66 40.39
N ILE A 55 -6.77 -28.27 40.22
CA ILE A 55 -7.17 -27.27 39.19
C ILE A 55 -6.67 -25.87 39.55
N VAL A 56 -6.77 -25.48 40.83
CA VAL A 56 -6.28 -24.19 41.32
C VAL A 56 -4.78 -24.05 41.03
N ASN A 57 -4.00 -25.07 41.30
CA ASN A 57 -2.57 -25.08 41.01
C ASN A 57 -2.28 -24.95 39.51
N ALA A 58 -2.94 -25.74 38.66
CA ALA A 58 -2.78 -25.68 37.23
C ALA A 58 -3.18 -24.31 36.63
N LEU A 59 -4.28 -23.72 37.11
CA LEU A 59 -4.70 -22.37 36.68
C LEU A 59 -3.78 -21.28 37.26
N GLY A 60 -3.22 -21.49 38.45
CA GLY A 60 -2.21 -20.60 39.05
C GLY A 60 -0.96 -20.50 38.20
N GLU A 61 -0.47 -21.62 37.68
CA GLU A 61 0.68 -21.66 36.77
C GLU A 61 0.35 -20.96 35.42
N LEU A 62 -0.84 -21.20 34.84
CA LEU A 62 -1.28 -20.49 33.65
C LEU A 62 -1.39 -18.97 33.84
N SER A 63 -1.80 -18.57 35.04
CA SER A 63 -1.86 -17.13 35.41
C SER A 63 -0.46 -16.55 35.64
N ALA A 64 0.44 -17.30 36.26
CA ALA A 64 1.83 -16.90 36.42
C ALA A 64 2.56 -16.75 35.06
N ASP A 65 2.21 -17.60 34.09
CA ASP A 65 2.68 -17.48 32.72
C ASP A 65 2.02 -16.31 31.95
N GLY A 66 1.06 -15.59 32.56
CA GLY A 66 0.37 -14.47 31.91
C GLY A 66 -0.61 -14.88 30.81
N LEU A 67 -1.03 -16.16 30.75
CA LEU A 67 -1.98 -16.66 29.75
C LEU A 67 -3.42 -16.35 30.10
N ILE A 68 -3.73 -16.33 31.38
CA ILE A 68 -5.08 -16.14 31.90
C ILE A 68 -5.11 -15.10 33.01
N GLU A 69 -6.22 -14.41 33.13
CA GLU A 69 -6.46 -13.42 34.18
C GLU A 69 -7.86 -13.60 34.78
N ALA A 70 -7.95 -13.55 36.10
CA ALA A 70 -9.24 -13.57 36.80
C ALA A 70 -9.80 -12.12 36.88
N LYS A 71 -10.95 -11.87 36.26
CA LYS A 71 -11.65 -10.58 36.31
C LYS A 71 -12.92 -10.68 37.18
N VAL A 72 -13.04 -9.78 38.15
CA VAL A 72 -14.19 -9.70 39.03
C VAL A 72 -15.48 -9.59 38.21
N GLY A 73 -16.47 -10.47 38.48
CA GLY A 73 -17.74 -10.52 37.74
C GLY A 73 -17.69 -11.17 36.35
N LYS A 74 -16.52 -11.36 35.74
CA LYS A 74 -16.38 -11.95 34.38
C LYS A 74 -15.77 -13.35 34.38
N GLY A 75 -15.22 -13.80 35.51
CA GLY A 75 -14.54 -15.10 35.62
C GLY A 75 -13.09 -15.05 35.16
N THR A 76 -12.48 -16.21 34.88
CA THR A 76 -11.12 -16.32 34.36
C THR A 76 -11.16 -16.32 32.85
N LEU A 77 -10.40 -15.39 32.24
CA LEU A 77 -10.35 -15.21 30.79
C LEU A 77 -8.93 -15.50 30.27
N VAL A 78 -8.85 -16.00 29.07
CA VAL A 78 -7.58 -16.03 28.29
C VAL A 78 -7.25 -14.58 27.92
N VAL A 79 -6.11 -14.08 28.36
CA VAL A 79 -5.66 -12.69 28.09
C VAL A 79 -4.52 -12.66 27.11
N ASN A 80 -3.87 -13.79 26.89
CA ASN A 80 -2.76 -13.90 25.98
C ASN A 80 -2.73 -15.32 25.38
N ASN A 81 -2.61 -15.44 24.07
CA ASN A 81 -2.48 -16.74 23.40
C ASN A 81 -1.07 -16.98 22.86
N THR A 82 -0.18 -16.36 23.38
CA THR A 82 1.07 -15.79 22.97
C THR A 82 2.06 -16.68 22.27
N TRP A 83 2.47 -16.15 21.23
CA TRP A 83 3.83 -16.23 20.70
C TRP A 83 4.95 -15.99 21.76
N SER A 84 4.73 -15.24 22.84
CA SER A 84 5.68 -15.01 23.92
C SER A 84 5.92 -16.25 24.80
N LEU A 85 5.04 -17.24 24.78
CA LEU A 85 5.17 -18.47 25.55
C LEU A 85 5.78 -19.63 24.77
N LEU A 86 5.89 -19.51 23.45
CA LEU A 86 6.76 -20.37 22.66
C LEU A 86 8.25 -20.22 23.04
N ALA A 87 8.58 -19.25 23.88
CA ALA A 87 9.95 -19.04 24.40
C ALA A 87 10.36 -19.95 25.57
N ALA A 88 9.49 -20.77 26.11
CA ALA A 88 9.82 -21.64 27.27
C ALA A 88 10.37 -23.04 26.90
N THR A 89 10.29 -23.46 25.66
CA THR A 89 11.04 -24.61 25.08
C THR A 89 11.51 -24.17 23.72
N PRO A 90 12.77 -24.33 23.32
CA PRO A 90 13.29 -23.70 22.12
C PRO A 90 12.81 -24.39 20.83
N PRO A 91 11.62 -24.04 20.34
CA PRO A 91 11.35 -24.06 18.92
C PRO A 91 12.10 -22.88 18.29
N PRO A 92 12.21 -22.80 16.99
CA PRO A 92 12.96 -21.73 16.35
C PRO A 92 12.58 -20.36 16.96
N ASP A 93 13.57 -19.58 17.33
CA ASP A 93 13.39 -18.20 17.84
C ASP A 93 12.84 -17.32 16.72
N TRP A 94 11.52 -17.41 16.47
CA TRP A 94 10.84 -16.62 15.46
C TRP A 94 11.07 -15.12 15.63
N ILE A 95 11.33 -14.63 16.85
CA ILE A 95 11.65 -13.21 17.12
C ILE A 95 12.98 -12.85 16.48
N SER A 96 13.98 -13.71 16.58
CA SER A 96 15.26 -13.53 15.91
C SER A 96 15.11 -13.55 14.40
N TYR A 97 14.34 -14.51 13.84
CA TYR A 97 14.04 -14.55 12.40
C TYR A 97 13.33 -13.30 11.92
N VAL A 98 12.31 -12.83 12.64
CA VAL A 98 11.57 -11.59 12.29
C VAL A 98 12.52 -10.37 12.32
N LYS A 99 13.44 -10.30 13.30
CA LYS A 99 14.40 -9.19 13.38
C LYS A 99 15.49 -9.26 12.32
N SER A 100 15.90 -10.45 11.90
CA SER A 100 16.94 -10.67 10.89
C SER A 100 16.43 -10.69 9.45
N GLY A 101 15.12 -10.68 9.24
CA GLY A 101 14.50 -10.69 7.93
C GLY A 101 14.92 -9.48 7.08
N ALA A 102 14.99 -9.68 5.75
CA ALA A 102 15.35 -8.63 4.81
C ALA A 102 14.32 -7.47 4.78
N TYR A 103 13.06 -7.77 5.11
CA TYR A 103 11.99 -6.77 5.17
C TYR A 103 11.92 -6.17 6.57
N HIS A 104 12.27 -4.88 6.66
CA HIS A 104 12.07 -4.13 7.89
C HIS A 104 10.58 -3.77 8.06
N PRO A 105 10.09 -3.70 9.32
CA PRO A 105 8.74 -3.23 9.57
C PRO A 105 8.57 -1.80 9.05
N ASN A 106 7.38 -1.46 8.58
CA ASN A 106 7.03 -0.10 8.23
C ASN A 106 7.24 0.87 9.41
N MET A 107 7.46 2.14 9.11
CA MET A 107 7.46 3.18 10.14
C MET A 107 6.15 3.12 10.95
N GLN A 108 6.23 3.37 12.26
CA GLN A 108 5.07 3.29 13.16
C GLN A 108 3.88 4.11 12.63
N ILE A 109 4.13 5.29 12.08
CA ILE A 109 3.08 6.14 11.50
C ILE A 109 2.37 5.47 10.31
N ILE A 110 3.07 4.67 9.48
CA ILE A 110 2.46 3.90 8.38
C ILE A 110 1.62 2.74 8.94
N GLN A 111 2.09 2.09 10.00
CA GLN A 111 1.32 1.03 10.68
C GLN A 111 0.03 1.61 11.29
N ASP A 112 0.13 2.78 11.93
CA ASP A 112 -1.03 3.48 12.50
C ASP A 112 -2.03 3.89 11.39
N ILE A 113 -1.54 4.36 10.23
CA ILE A 113 -2.38 4.66 9.06
C ILE A 113 -3.09 3.41 8.58
N ASN A 114 -2.37 2.32 8.33
CA ASN A 114 -2.95 1.06 7.86
C ASN A 114 -4.00 0.50 8.83
N ALA A 115 -3.76 0.61 10.13
CA ALA A 115 -4.71 0.20 11.15
C ALA A 115 -5.97 1.09 11.14
N ALA A 116 -5.80 2.41 11.06
CA ALA A 116 -6.90 3.38 11.03
C ALA A 116 -7.75 3.26 9.75
N GLU A 117 -7.16 2.87 8.62
CA GLU A 117 -7.89 2.64 7.36
C GLU A 117 -8.87 1.45 7.42
N THR A 118 -8.81 0.62 8.43
CA THR A 118 -9.79 -0.46 8.64
C THR A 118 -11.06 -0.02 9.41
N ASP A 119 -11.03 1.13 10.06
CA ASP A 119 -12.16 1.66 10.83
C ASP A 119 -13.02 2.58 9.94
N PRO A 120 -14.30 2.21 9.67
CA PRO A 120 -15.19 3.02 8.83
C PRO A 120 -15.64 4.35 9.50
N ALA A 121 -15.44 4.51 10.80
CA ALA A 121 -15.78 5.75 11.51
C ALA A 121 -14.75 6.87 11.29
N ILE A 122 -13.55 6.53 10.78
CA ILE A 122 -12.46 7.49 10.60
C ILE A 122 -12.60 8.24 9.28
N ILE A 123 -12.56 9.55 9.34
CA ILE A 123 -12.52 10.45 8.18
C ILE A 123 -11.12 10.42 7.57
N ARG A 124 -10.99 9.92 6.34
CA ARG A 124 -9.70 9.70 5.69
C ARG A 124 -9.35 10.84 4.75
N LEU A 125 -8.58 11.80 5.24
CA LEU A 125 -8.16 12.97 4.46
C LEU A 125 -6.88 12.75 3.64
N GLY A 126 -6.22 11.61 3.76
CA GLY A 126 -4.95 11.32 3.07
C GLY A 126 -4.96 10.07 2.20
N THR A 127 -6.02 9.25 2.22
CA THR A 127 -6.08 7.95 1.52
C THR A 127 -6.04 8.11 0.00
N GLY A 128 -5.18 7.33 -0.66
CA GLY A 128 -4.92 7.40 -2.10
C GLY A 128 -5.77 6.46 -2.94
N GLU A 129 -7.07 6.41 -2.69
CA GLU A 129 -8.05 5.57 -3.38
C GLU A 129 -9.29 6.40 -3.76
N LEU A 130 -10.07 5.90 -4.71
CA LEU A 130 -11.39 6.43 -4.98
C LEU A 130 -12.35 6.09 -3.84
N SER A 131 -13.28 6.98 -3.56
CA SER A 131 -14.43 6.68 -2.72
C SER A 131 -15.14 5.42 -3.20
N PRO A 132 -15.60 4.53 -2.29
CA PRO A 132 -16.36 3.34 -2.67
C PRO A 132 -17.57 3.64 -3.58
N GLU A 133 -18.20 4.81 -3.44
CA GLU A 133 -19.31 5.25 -4.26
C GLU A 133 -18.91 5.60 -5.72
N LEU A 134 -17.65 5.92 -5.97
CA LEU A 134 -17.10 6.20 -7.30
C LEU A 134 -16.61 4.93 -8.02
N LEU A 135 -16.53 3.81 -7.31
CA LEU A 135 -16.14 2.54 -7.93
C LEU A 135 -17.28 2.01 -8.82
N PRO A 136 -16.99 1.52 -10.04
CA PRO A 136 -18.02 1.19 -11.03
C PRO A 136 -18.68 -0.18 -10.80
N ALA A 137 -19.23 -0.43 -9.59
CA ALA A 137 -19.74 -1.74 -9.18
C ALA A 137 -20.85 -2.28 -10.10
N GLN A 138 -21.76 -1.42 -10.59
CA GLN A 138 -22.85 -1.85 -11.48
C GLN A 138 -22.34 -2.16 -12.90
N LYS A 139 -21.45 -1.32 -13.43
CA LYS A 139 -20.80 -1.57 -14.72
C LYS A 139 -19.93 -2.84 -14.65
N MET A 140 -19.28 -3.09 -13.51
CA MET A 140 -18.48 -4.31 -13.30
C MET A 140 -19.32 -5.59 -13.39
N LYS A 141 -20.57 -5.59 -12.88
CA LYS A 141 -21.50 -6.71 -13.06
C LYS A 141 -21.80 -6.96 -14.55
N GLN A 142 -21.99 -5.91 -15.34
CA GLN A 142 -22.20 -6.05 -16.79
C GLN A 142 -20.98 -6.63 -17.50
N ILE A 143 -19.77 -6.24 -17.07
CA ILE A 143 -18.51 -6.78 -17.60
C ILE A 143 -18.41 -8.29 -17.32
N PHE A 144 -18.70 -8.74 -16.11
CA PHE A 144 -18.65 -10.17 -15.78
C PHE A 144 -19.62 -11.00 -16.61
N HIS A 145 -20.78 -10.47 -16.98
CA HIS A 145 -21.73 -11.15 -17.87
C HIS A 145 -21.24 -11.26 -19.34
N ARG A 146 -20.26 -10.46 -19.74
CA ARG A 146 -19.68 -10.49 -21.10
C ARG A 146 -18.55 -11.49 -21.26
N ILE A 147 -18.02 -12.04 -20.18
CA ILE A 147 -16.92 -13.01 -20.23
C ILE A 147 -17.47 -14.34 -20.74
N PRO A 148 -17.17 -14.75 -21.99
CA PRO A 148 -17.88 -15.87 -22.65
C PRO A 148 -17.42 -17.24 -22.12
N SER A 149 -16.16 -17.37 -21.77
CA SER A 149 -15.60 -18.56 -21.12
C SER A 149 -14.37 -18.15 -20.30
N LEU A 150 -14.35 -18.54 -19.05
CA LEU A 150 -13.23 -18.26 -18.16
C LEU A 150 -12.33 -19.50 -18.05
N SER A 151 -11.10 -19.39 -18.53
CA SER A 151 -10.08 -20.37 -18.17
C SER A 151 -9.67 -20.16 -16.72
N LEU A 152 -9.82 -21.21 -15.91
CA LEU A 152 -9.35 -21.22 -14.52
C LEU A 152 -7.89 -21.71 -14.39
N GLY A 153 -7.24 -22.03 -15.51
CA GLY A 153 -5.82 -22.39 -15.55
C GLY A 153 -4.89 -21.17 -15.39
N TYR A 154 -3.61 -21.44 -15.23
CA TYR A 154 -2.59 -20.40 -15.20
C TYR A 154 -2.54 -19.65 -16.54
N SER A 155 -2.36 -18.33 -16.45
CA SER A 155 -2.11 -17.49 -17.63
C SER A 155 -0.68 -17.67 -18.11
N GLU A 156 -0.41 -17.19 -19.35
CA GLU A 156 0.96 -17.05 -19.85
C GLU A 156 1.83 -16.23 -18.89
N PRO A 157 3.16 -16.41 -18.87
CA PRO A 157 4.07 -15.67 -17.99
C PRO A 157 3.92 -14.14 -18.07
N LYS A 158 3.74 -13.59 -19.27
CA LYS A 158 3.48 -12.15 -19.50
C LYS A 158 2.05 -11.74 -19.18
N GLY A 159 1.16 -12.66 -18.85
CA GLY A 159 -0.28 -12.45 -18.66
C GLY A 159 -1.08 -12.69 -19.94
N ASN A 160 -2.40 -12.64 -19.81
CA ASN A 160 -3.36 -12.94 -20.88
C ASN A 160 -3.09 -12.11 -22.15
N LEU A 161 -2.96 -12.78 -23.31
CA LEU A 161 -2.66 -12.13 -24.59
C LEU A 161 -3.73 -11.09 -24.95
N TYR A 162 -5.01 -11.42 -24.82
CA TYR A 162 -6.10 -10.50 -25.13
C TYR A 162 -6.01 -9.21 -24.30
N LEU A 163 -5.70 -9.30 -23.01
CA LEU A 163 -5.48 -8.10 -22.19
C LEU A 163 -4.28 -7.29 -22.68
N ARG A 164 -3.18 -7.94 -23.05
CA ARG A 164 -1.99 -7.27 -23.56
C ARG A 164 -2.25 -6.55 -24.89
N GLU A 165 -3.07 -7.14 -25.76
CA GLU A 165 -3.54 -6.52 -27.00
C GLU A 165 -4.40 -5.28 -26.71
N MET A 166 -5.35 -5.38 -25.78
CA MET A 166 -6.18 -4.25 -25.37
C MET A 166 -5.37 -3.13 -24.72
N ILE A 167 -4.38 -3.46 -23.90
CA ILE A 167 -3.46 -2.45 -23.34
C ILE A 167 -2.61 -1.82 -24.44
N SER A 168 -2.07 -2.60 -25.37
CA SER A 168 -1.33 -2.08 -26.51
C SER A 168 -2.14 -1.04 -27.29
N GLU A 169 -3.40 -1.32 -27.56
CA GLU A 169 -4.30 -0.38 -28.24
C GLU A 169 -4.60 0.85 -27.35
N TYR A 170 -4.89 0.63 -26.09
CA TYR A 170 -5.20 1.70 -25.12
C TYR A 170 -4.06 2.70 -24.98
N ILE A 171 -2.79 2.25 -24.89
CA ILE A 171 -1.66 3.18 -24.69
C ILE A 171 -1.25 3.94 -25.95
N LYS A 172 -1.77 3.58 -27.13
CA LYS A 172 -1.54 4.36 -28.36
C LYS A 172 -2.08 5.79 -28.26
N CYS A 173 -3.22 5.99 -27.59
CA CYS A 173 -3.76 7.34 -27.36
C CYS A 173 -2.83 8.20 -26.49
N LYS A 174 -1.92 7.59 -25.73
CA LYS A 174 -0.85 8.24 -24.96
C LYS A 174 0.45 8.41 -25.74
N GLY A 175 0.46 8.11 -27.05
CA GLY A 175 1.65 8.16 -27.91
C GLY A 175 2.63 7.00 -27.72
N ILE A 176 2.26 5.95 -27.00
CA ILE A 176 3.14 4.79 -26.75
C ILE A 176 2.81 3.68 -27.74
N ASN A 177 3.74 3.39 -28.64
CA ASN A 177 3.66 2.27 -29.57
C ASN A 177 4.41 1.06 -29.00
N ALA A 178 3.68 0.08 -28.49
CA ALA A 178 4.25 -1.15 -27.93
C ALA A 178 3.53 -2.38 -28.45
N SER A 179 4.27 -3.41 -28.84
CA SER A 179 3.69 -4.71 -29.19
C SER A 179 3.18 -5.42 -27.93
N PRO A 180 2.20 -6.33 -28.02
CA PRO A 180 1.78 -7.15 -26.88
C PRO A 180 2.91 -7.98 -26.26
N SER A 181 3.99 -8.30 -27.02
CA SER A 181 5.17 -8.99 -26.51
C SER A 181 6.05 -8.12 -25.60
N SER A 182 5.96 -6.80 -25.73
CA SER A 182 6.64 -5.79 -24.92
C SER A 182 5.85 -5.37 -23.67
N ILE A 183 4.73 -6.07 -23.37
CA ILE A 183 3.83 -5.78 -22.25
C ILE A 183 3.77 -6.99 -21.32
N MET A 184 3.90 -6.75 -20.01
CA MET A 184 3.71 -7.76 -18.97
C MET A 184 2.65 -7.29 -17.95
N ILE A 185 1.70 -8.18 -17.65
CA ILE A 185 0.67 -7.93 -16.64
C ILE A 185 1.22 -8.23 -15.24
N VAL A 186 0.93 -7.34 -14.31
CA VAL A 186 1.35 -7.44 -12.91
C VAL A 186 0.17 -7.19 -11.95
N SER A 187 0.32 -7.62 -10.71
CA SER A 187 -0.69 -7.41 -9.65
C SER A 187 -0.60 -5.99 -9.05
N GLY A 188 -0.71 -4.97 -9.93
CA GLY A 188 -0.58 -3.54 -9.60
C GLY A 188 0.86 -3.04 -9.65
N GLY A 189 1.04 -1.70 -9.63
CA GLY A 189 2.34 -1.04 -9.78
C GLY A 189 3.38 -1.46 -8.74
N LEU A 190 2.98 -1.78 -7.51
CA LEU A 190 3.91 -2.21 -6.47
C LEU A 190 4.60 -3.54 -6.82
N GLN A 191 3.91 -4.49 -7.45
CA GLN A 191 4.55 -5.71 -7.94
C GLN A 191 5.51 -5.40 -9.10
N ALA A 192 5.17 -4.47 -9.98
CA ALA A 192 6.09 -4.02 -11.03
C ALA A 192 7.41 -3.54 -10.43
N LEU A 193 7.35 -2.64 -9.43
CA LEU A 193 8.51 -2.12 -8.74
C LEU A 193 9.31 -3.22 -8.03
N HIS A 194 8.63 -4.18 -7.39
CA HIS A 194 9.28 -5.32 -6.76
C HIS A 194 10.04 -6.18 -7.77
N LEU A 195 9.40 -6.58 -8.86
CA LEU A 195 10.04 -7.39 -9.92
C LEU A 195 11.25 -6.68 -10.54
N ILE A 196 11.15 -5.37 -10.79
CA ILE A 196 12.26 -4.55 -11.28
C ILE A 196 13.41 -4.54 -10.25
N SER A 197 13.09 -4.35 -8.97
CA SER A 197 14.11 -4.28 -7.91
C SER A 197 14.90 -5.57 -7.76
N VAL A 198 14.24 -6.74 -7.79
CA VAL A 198 14.90 -8.03 -7.61
C VAL A 198 15.43 -8.63 -8.91
N GLY A 199 14.90 -8.21 -10.06
CA GLY A 199 15.21 -8.78 -11.37
C GLY A 199 16.27 -8.03 -12.17
N LEU A 200 16.39 -6.72 -11.97
CA LEU A 200 17.25 -5.86 -12.79
C LEU A 200 18.36 -5.16 -11.98
N LEU A 201 18.25 -5.13 -10.66
CA LEU A 201 19.19 -4.42 -9.79
C LEU A 201 19.96 -5.39 -8.88
N HIS A 202 21.16 -5.01 -8.49
CA HIS A 202 21.96 -5.72 -7.49
C HIS A 202 21.76 -5.10 -6.11
N ARG A 203 21.94 -5.87 -5.05
CA ARG A 203 21.97 -5.33 -3.68
C ARG A 203 23.04 -4.24 -3.58
N GLY A 204 22.66 -3.13 -2.96
CA GLY A 204 23.50 -1.93 -2.86
C GLY A 204 23.39 -0.97 -4.04
N SER A 205 22.65 -1.32 -5.12
CA SER A 205 22.40 -0.39 -6.23
C SER A 205 21.73 0.89 -5.72
N ALA A 206 22.12 2.02 -6.31
CA ALA A 206 21.53 3.32 -6.02
C ALA A 206 20.36 3.60 -6.96
N VAL A 207 19.20 3.90 -6.40
CA VAL A 207 18.01 4.35 -7.14
C VAL A 207 17.83 5.85 -6.88
N LEU A 208 17.84 6.63 -7.95
CA LEU A 208 17.53 8.05 -7.91
C LEU A 208 16.01 8.24 -7.98
N LEU A 209 15.47 9.19 -7.23
CA LEU A 209 14.02 9.46 -7.21
C LEU A 209 13.76 10.94 -6.87
N GLU A 210 12.56 11.38 -7.13
CA GLU A 210 12.06 12.68 -6.73
C GLU A 210 12.02 12.82 -5.19
N THR A 211 12.25 14.01 -4.67
CA THR A 211 12.07 14.30 -3.24
C THR A 211 11.15 15.49 -3.09
N PRO A 212 9.98 15.32 -2.45
CA PRO A 212 9.42 14.10 -1.82
C PRO A 212 9.03 13.01 -2.81
N SER A 213 8.88 11.75 -2.37
CA SER A 213 8.53 10.62 -3.24
C SER A 213 7.62 9.57 -2.57
N TYR A 214 6.74 8.99 -3.36
CA TYR A 214 5.95 7.82 -2.99
C TYR A 214 6.83 6.64 -2.53
N LEU A 215 7.98 6.42 -3.14
CA LEU A 215 8.87 5.31 -2.79
C LEU A 215 9.40 5.36 -1.35
N ASN A 216 9.39 6.52 -0.70
CA ASN A 216 9.73 6.62 0.71
C ASN A 216 8.61 6.08 1.63
N SER A 217 7.37 6.02 1.14
CA SER A 217 6.23 5.45 1.87
C SER A 217 6.09 3.93 1.72
N VAL A 218 6.79 3.34 0.75
CA VAL A 218 6.80 1.90 0.48
C VAL A 218 8.24 1.42 0.37
N HIS A 219 8.62 0.44 1.15
CA HIS A 219 10.03 0.01 1.25
C HIS A 219 10.44 -1.04 0.20
N VAL A 220 9.79 -1.04 -0.99
CA VAL A 220 10.00 -2.10 -1.99
C VAL A 220 11.46 -2.21 -2.45
N PHE A 221 12.12 -1.09 -2.73
CA PHE A 221 13.53 -1.07 -3.12
C PHE A 221 14.47 -1.28 -1.94
N GLN A 222 14.20 -0.65 -0.79
CA GLN A 222 15.02 -0.82 0.41
C GLN A 222 15.00 -2.25 0.92
N SER A 223 13.83 -2.91 0.89
CA SER A 223 13.69 -4.32 1.29
C SER A 223 14.43 -5.27 0.36
N ALA A 224 14.58 -4.90 -0.92
CA ALA A 224 15.41 -5.62 -1.87
C ALA A 224 16.92 -5.26 -1.73
N GLY A 225 17.27 -4.37 -0.81
CA GLY A 225 18.65 -3.99 -0.50
C GLY A 225 19.20 -2.83 -1.33
N MET A 226 18.34 -2.01 -1.94
CA MET A 226 18.74 -0.81 -2.71
C MET A 226 18.85 0.42 -1.81
N ASN A 227 19.66 1.38 -2.22
CA ASN A 227 19.79 2.68 -1.60
C ASN A 227 19.01 3.74 -2.40
N LEU A 228 18.23 4.57 -1.71
CA LEU A 228 17.45 5.63 -2.36
C LEU A 228 18.13 6.99 -2.19
N PHE A 229 18.22 7.76 -3.28
CA PHE A 229 18.83 9.09 -3.29
C PHE A 229 17.88 10.11 -3.95
N GLY A 230 17.48 11.10 -3.17
CA GLY A 230 16.52 12.11 -3.59
C GLY A 230 17.12 13.16 -4.52
N ILE A 231 16.41 13.49 -5.58
CA ILE A 231 16.66 14.62 -6.47
C ILE A 231 15.65 15.70 -6.12
N PRO A 232 16.09 16.95 -5.87
CA PRO A 232 15.17 18.05 -5.58
C PRO A 232 14.13 18.27 -6.68
N MET A 233 12.95 18.68 -6.28
CA MET A 233 11.87 19.12 -7.15
C MET A 233 11.64 20.62 -7.05
N ASP A 234 11.07 21.18 -8.10
CA ASP A 234 10.46 22.52 -8.14
C ASP A 234 8.99 22.41 -8.61
N GLN A 235 8.39 23.53 -8.98
CA GLN A 235 6.98 23.58 -9.43
C GLN A 235 6.73 22.83 -10.76
N GLU A 236 7.77 22.49 -11.52
CA GLU A 236 7.70 21.70 -12.75
C GLU A 236 8.15 20.24 -12.57
N GLY A 237 8.43 19.81 -11.34
CA GLY A 237 8.87 18.46 -11.02
C GLY A 237 10.37 18.34 -10.76
N ILE A 238 10.96 17.18 -11.07
CA ILE A 238 12.38 16.89 -10.85
C ILE A 238 13.30 17.89 -11.52
N GLN A 239 14.45 18.21 -10.90
CA GLN A 239 15.50 19.07 -11.44
C GLN A 239 16.57 18.23 -12.16
N PRO A 240 16.55 18.11 -13.51
CA PRO A 240 17.41 17.17 -14.24
C PRO A 240 18.90 17.44 -14.10
N GLN A 241 19.29 18.73 -13.92
CA GLN A 241 20.69 19.12 -13.77
C GLN A 241 21.42 18.48 -12.58
N SER A 242 20.67 17.95 -11.63
CA SER A 242 21.23 17.24 -10.46
C SER A 242 21.58 15.79 -10.74
N ILE A 243 21.03 15.19 -11.81
CA ILE A 243 21.14 13.75 -12.11
C ILE A 243 22.57 13.31 -12.32
N GLY A 244 23.32 13.98 -13.23
CA GLY A 244 24.69 13.60 -13.54
C GLY A 244 25.62 13.66 -12.33
N ARG A 245 25.44 14.67 -11.44
CA ARG A 245 26.17 14.77 -10.18
C ARG A 245 25.86 13.60 -9.26
N LEU A 246 24.59 13.32 -9.01
CA LEU A 246 24.15 12.27 -8.10
C LEU A 246 24.50 10.87 -8.62
N LYS A 247 24.41 10.66 -9.95
CA LYS A 247 24.88 9.42 -10.57
C LYS A 247 26.34 9.14 -10.26
N ARG A 248 27.22 10.14 -10.49
CA ARG A 248 28.66 9.98 -10.22
C ARG A 248 28.98 9.80 -8.74
N GLN A 249 28.24 10.50 -7.87
CA GLN A 249 28.44 10.45 -6.42
C GLN A 249 28.01 9.10 -5.82
N HIS A 250 26.92 8.52 -6.30
CA HIS A 250 26.27 7.35 -5.71
C HIS A 250 26.26 6.12 -6.61
N ASN A 251 26.87 6.18 -7.80
CA ASN A 251 26.77 5.14 -8.81
C ASN A 251 25.30 4.81 -9.15
N GLY A 252 24.51 5.84 -9.47
CA GLY A 252 23.09 5.74 -9.76
C GLY A 252 22.80 4.76 -10.89
N ALA A 253 22.05 3.70 -10.60
CA ALA A 253 21.74 2.63 -11.53
C ALA A 253 20.43 2.84 -12.28
N LEU A 254 19.48 3.58 -11.69
CA LEU A 254 18.12 3.74 -12.17
C LEU A 254 17.52 5.04 -11.64
N LEU A 255 16.64 5.67 -12.42
CA LEU A 255 15.78 6.77 -11.99
C LEU A 255 14.32 6.30 -11.90
N TYR A 256 13.65 6.57 -10.79
CA TYR A 256 12.19 6.45 -10.66
C TYR A 256 11.54 7.82 -10.66
N SER A 257 10.50 8.01 -11.47
CA SER A 257 9.77 9.28 -11.58
C SER A 257 8.27 9.07 -11.76
N ILE A 258 7.46 10.01 -11.22
CA ILE A 258 6.02 10.15 -11.45
C ILE A 258 5.78 11.49 -12.16
N PRO A 259 5.94 11.59 -13.48
CA PRO A 259 5.87 12.88 -14.18
C PRO A 259 4.46 13.48 -14.24
N THR A 260 3.42 12.67 -14.02
CA THR A 260 2.02 13.06 -14.18
C THR A 260 1.26 12.89 -12.88
N PHE A 261 0.73 13.99 -12.32
CA PHE A 261 0.00 14.02 -11.04
C PHE A 261 0.79 13.36 -9.91
N HIS A 262 1.99 13.87 -9.73
CA HIS A 262 3.00 13.32 -8.82
C HIS A 262 2.46 13.02 -7.42
N ASN A 263 2.76 11.85 -6.90
CA ASN A 263 2.47 11.48 -5.52
C ASN A 263 3.72 11.72 -4.64
N PRO A 264 3.70 12.69 -3.70
CA PRO A 264 2.50 13.27 -3.07
C PRO A 264 2.08 14.67 -3.57
N THR A 265 2.83 15.32 -4.45
CA THR A 265 2.72 16.78 -4.67
C THR A 265 1.62 17.23 -5.63
N GLY A 266 1.05 16.32 -6.43
CA GLY A 266 0.06 16.65 -7.48
C GLY A 266 0.65 17.41 -8.69
N ILE A 267 1.97 17.62 -8.74
CA ILE A 267 2.66 18.34 -9.83
C ILE A 267 2.54 17.54 -11.13
N VAL A 268 2.45 18.26 -12.24
CA VAL A 268 2.57 17.73 -13.61
C VAL A 268 3.82 18.31 -14.25
N MET A 269 4.73 17.42 -14.64
CA MET A 269 5.95 17.80 -15.34
C MET A 269 5.63 18.33 -16.74
N SER A 270 6.11 19.56 -17.05
CA SER A 270 5.91 20.18 -18.37
C SER A 270 6.61 19.38 -19.48
N LEU A 271 6.16 19.52 -20.72
CA LEU A 271 6.79 18.87 -21.88
C LEU A 271 8.28 19.25 -21.99
N ASN A 272 8.62 20.52 -21.77
CA ASN A 272 10.01 20.96 -21.80
C ASN A 272 10.85 20.25 -20.72
N ARG A 273 10.31 20.15 -19.49
CA ARG A 273 10.99 19.45 -18.40
C ARG A 273 11.14 17.96 -18.68
N ARG A 274 10.14 17.29 -19.29
CA ARG A 274 10.21 15.90 -19.74
C ARG A 274 11.34 15.69 -20.75
N THR A 275 11.46 16.60 -21.73
CA THR A 275 12.55 16.57 -22.72
C THR A 275 13.92 16.76 -22.08
N GLN A 276 14.06 17.72 -21.15
CA GLN A 276 15.30 17.94 -20.40
C GLN A 276 15.69 16.69 -19.58
N LEU A 277 14.72 16.10 -18.90
CA LEU A 277 14.92 14.89 -18.09
C LEU A 277 15.41 13.74 -18.94
N LEU A 278 14.73 13.48 -20.04
CA LEU A 278 15.09 12.40 -20.97
C LEU A 278 16.49 12.60 -21.54
N ASN A 279 16.82 13.80 -22.01
CA ASN A 279 18.14 14.13 -22.57
C ASN A 279 19.25 13.92 -21.52
N GLU A 280 19.04 14.35 -20.28
CA GLU A 280 20.06 14.16 -19.23
C GLU A 280 20.22 12.68 -18.85
N CYS A 281 19.12 11.92 -18.77
CA CYS A 281 19.18 10.48 -18.53
C CYS A 281 19.85 9.72 -19.66
N MET A 282 19.58 10.09 -20.92
CA MET A 282 20.26 9.51 -22.10
C MET A 282 21.76 9.79 -22.07
N LYS A 283 22.15 11.05 -21.85
CA LYS A 283 23.55 11.47 -21.74
C LYS A 283 24.29 10.71 -20.64
N GLU A 284 23.66 10.51 -19.51
CA GLU A 284 24.26 9.83 -18.37
C GLU A 284 24.07 8.29 -18.43
N GLY A 285 23.32 7.75 -19.39
CA GLY A 285 23.05 6.32 -19.52
C GLY A 285 22.28 5.75 -18.34
N ILE A 286 21.29 6.49 -17.82
CA ILE A 286 20.43 6.06 -16.69
C ILE A 286 19.07 5.63 -17.22
N PRO A 287 18.63 4.37 -17.04
CA PRO A 287 17.28 3.95 -17.36
C PRO A 287 16.28 4.58 -16.40
N ILE A 288 15.04 4.74 -16.88
CA ILE A 288 13.95 5.39 -16.14
C ILE A 288 12.82 4.38 -15.88
N ILE A 289 12.31 4.35 -14.67
CA ILE A 289 10.97 3.84 -14.38
C ILE A 289 10.02 5.04 -14.38
N GLU A 290 9.10 5.07 -15.33
CA GLU A 290 8.00 6.03 -15.37
C GLU A 290 6.75 5.40 -14.76
N ASP A 291 6.28 5.94 -13.64
CA ASP A 291 5.05 5.50 -12.97
C ASP A 291 3.90 6.44 -13.35
N ASP A 292 2.98 5.97 -14.22
CA ASP A 292 1.88 6.76 -14.79
C ASP A 292 0.50 6.26 -14.34
N VAL A 293 0.37 5.84 -13.08
CA VAL A 293 -0.88 5.28 -12.55
C VAL A 293 -2.01 6.31 -12.38
N TYR A 294 -1.69 7.60 -12.44
CA TYR A 294 -2.66 8.71 -12.35
C TYR A 294 -2.94 9.40 -13.68
N GLY A 295 -2.25 9.04 -14.76
CA GLY A 295 -2.26 9.79 -16.03
C GLY A 295 -3.63 10.00 -16.67
N ASP A 296 -4.61 9.14 -16.39
CA ASP A 296 -5.97 9.27 -16.90
C ASP A 296 -6.87 10.21 -16.08
N LEU A 297 -6.43 10.65 -14.91
CA LEU A 297 -7.24 11.41 -13.96
C LEU A 297 -7.03 12.93 -14.08
N TRP A 298 -6.98 13.42 -15.30
CA TRP A 298 -6.91 14.86 -15.59
C TRP A 298 -8.32 15.49 -15.61
N PHE A 299 -8.40 16.81 -15.40
CA PHE A 299 -9.68 17.53 -15.30
C PHE A 299 -10.03 18.30 -16.57
N GLU A 300 -9.37 19.42 -16.82
CA GLU A 300 -9.71 20.31 -17.91
C GLU A 300 -9.00 19.96 -19.21
N ASN A 301 -7.72 19.64 -19.13
CA ASN A 301 -6.88 19.34 -20.28
C ASN A 301 -6.02 18.11 -20.00
N PRO A 302 -5.79 17.24 -21.01
CA PRO A 302 -4.89 16.12 -20.86
C PRO A 302 -3.46 16.61 -20.54
N PRO A 303 -2.72 15.87 -19.71
CA PRO A 303 -1.31 16.19 -19.45
C PRO A 303 -0.44 15.95 -20.70
N PRO A 304 0.81 16.43 -20.72
CA PRO A 304 1.77 16.03 -21.75
C PRO A 304 1.88 14.50 -21.82
N HIS A 305 2.12 13.97 -23.03
CA HIS A 305 2.34 12.54 -23.22
C HIS A 305 3.44 12.01 -22.29
N PRO A 306 3.34 10.75 -21.84
CA PRO A 306 4.37 10.11 -21.01
C PRO A 306 5.77 10.20 -21.61
N LEU A 307 6.81 10.15 -20.76
CA LEU A 307 8.20 10.05 -21.20
C LEU A 307 8.40 8.88 -22.16
N LYS A 308 7.72 7.76 -21.90
CA LYS A 308 7.74 6.56 -22.77
C LYS A 308 7.35 6.84 -24.21
N SER A 309 6.49 7.81 -24.46
CA SER A 309 6.11 8.19 -25.84
C SER A 309 7.27 8.79 -26.65
N MET A 310 8.30 9.30 -25.98
CA MET A 310 9.50 9.90 -26.58
C MET A 310 10.71 8.95 -26.50
N ASP A 311 10.53 7.72 -26.03
CA ASP A 311 11.61 6.74 -25.82
C ASP A 311 11.92 5.97 -27.10
N GLU A 312 12.87 6.45 -27.87
CA GLU A 312 13.35 5.81 -29.11
C GLU A 312 14.42 4.72 -28.87
N GLN A 313 15.01 4.67 -27.66
CA GLN A 313 16.15 3.78 -27.37
C GLN A 313 15.83 2.64 -26.40
N GLY A 314 14.59 2.56 -25.91
CA GLY A 314 14.17 1.51 -24.96
C GLY A 314 14.72 1.72 -23.55
N GLN A 315 14.98 2.97 -23.14
CA GLN A 315 15.51 3.31 -21.82
C GLN A 315 14.44 3.38 -20.74
N ILE A 316 13.14 3.39 -21.10
CA ILE A 316 12.05 3.63 -20.16
C ILE A 316 11.24 2.35 -19.97
N LEU A 317 11.10 1.96 -18.69
CA LEU A 317 10.09 1.02 -18.23
C LEU A 317 8.88 1.82 -17.77
N TYR A 318 7.80 1.75 -18.53
CA TYR A 318 6.54 2.43 -18.21
C TYR A 318 5.65 1.52 -17.38
N ILE A 319 5.11 2.05 -16.28
CA ILE A 319 4.18 1.35 -15.39
C ILE A 319 2.82 2.01 -15.48
N GLY A 320 1.80 1.22 -15.83
CA GLY A 320 0.40 1.61 -15.76
C GLY A 320 -0.40 0.73 -14.81
N SER A 321 -1.56 1.19 -14.37
CA SER A 321 -2.42 0.45 -13.45
C SER A 321 -3.87 0.88 -13.51
N MET A 322 -4.81 -0.06 -13.35
CA MET A 322 -6.25 0.21 -13.19
C MET A 322 -6.66 0.47 -11.73
N SER A 323 -5.71 0.42 -10.80
CA SER A 323 -6.02 0.56 -9.36
C SER A 323 -6.57 1.94 -8.99
N LYS A 324 -6.24 2.98 -9.76
CA LYS A 324 -6.65 4.37 -9.48
C LYS A 324 -7.89 4.81 -10.25
N THR A 325 -8.30 4.03 -11.23
CA THR A 325 -9.44 4.36 -12.10
C THR A 325 -10.60 3.38 -11.96
N LEU A 326 -10.37 2.07 -11.95
CA LEU A 326 -11.41 1.05 -11.83
C LEU A 326 -11.55 0.48 -10.41
N GLY A 327 -10.47 0.51 -9.63
CA GLY A 327 -10.48 0.05 -8.25
C GLY A 327 -9.27 -0.80 -7.87
N PRO A 328 -8.73 -0.59 -6.66
CA PRO A 328 -7.53 -1.28 -6.21
C PRO A 328 -7.71 -2.79 -6.04
N GLY A 329 -8.94 -3.26 -5.80
CA GLY A 329 -9.27 -4.68 -5.60
C GLY A 329 -9.07 -5.55 -6.85
N LEU A 330 -9.05 -4.99 -8.06
CA LEU A 330 -8.80 -5.73 -9.30
C LEU A 330 -7.37 -6.25 -9.40
N ARG A 331 -6.42 -5.58 -8.76
CA ARG A 331 -4.99 -5.97 -8.78
C ARG A 331 -4.43 -6.13 -10.19
N ILE A 332 -4.75 -5.23 -11.11
CA ILE A 332 -4.19 -5.20 -12.47
C ILE A 332 -3.37 -3.94 -12.71
N GLY A 333 -2.14 -4.16 -13.11
CA GLY A 333 -1.20 -3.19 -13.67
C GLY A 333 -0.39 -3.84 -14.77
N TRP A 334 0.48 -3.08 -15.41
CA TRP A 334 1.36 -3.58 -16.47
C TRP A 334 2.68 -2.83 -16.50
N ILE A 335 3.70 -3.49 -17.08
CA ILE A 335 4.98 -2.91 -17.43
C ILE A 335 5.10 -2.92 -18.96
N VAL A 336 5.55 -1.80 -19.55
CA VAL A 336 5.91 -1.70 -20.97
C VAL A 336 7.40 -1.42 -21.06
N GLY A 337 8.13 -2.22 -21.82
CA GLY A 337 9.57 -2.07 -21.98
C GLY A 337 10.14 -2.90 -23.11
N PRO A 338 11.47 -2.89 -23.30
CA PRO A 338 12.13 -3.77 -24.27
C PRO A 338 11.79 -5.24 -24.02
N GLU A 339 11.50 -5.98 -25.08
CA GLU A 339 11.05 -7.37 -24.98
C GLU A 339 11.99 -8.28 -24.16
N PRO A 340 13.33 -8.22 -24.28
CA PRO A 340 14.23 -9.02 -23.45
C PRO A 340 14.11 -8.71 -21.95
N VAL A 341 13.80 -7.46 -21.59
CA VAL A 341 13.57 -7.06 -20.19
C VAL A 341 12.24 -7.62 -19.70
N ILE A 342 11.20 -7.51 -20.51
CA ILE A 342 9.87 -8.06 -20.22
C ILE A 342 9.93 -9.59 -20.08
N ASP A 343 10.65 -10.29 -20.93
CA ASP A 343 10.87 -11.74 -20.83
C ASP A 343 11.54 -12.11 -19.52
N ARG A 344 12.60 -11.39 -19.15
CA ARG A 344 13.30 -11.62 -17.89
C ARG A 344 12.41 -11.39 -16.67
N LEU A 345 11.65 -10.29 -16.65
CA LEU A 345 10.73 -9.99 -15.55
C LEU A 345 9.58 -10.99 -15.46
N SER A 346 9.07 -11.48 -16.60
CA SER A 346 8.01 -12.48 -16.61
C SER A 346 8.49 -13.85 -16.09
N ASP A 347 9.73 -14.25 -16.41
CA ASP A 347 10.35 -15.46 -15.85
C ASP A 347 10.47 -15.37 -14.32
N ILE A 348 10.92 -14.22 -13.79
CA ILE A 348 10.99 -13.97 -12.34
C ILE A 348 9.59 -13.98 -11.72
N LYS A 349 8.60 -13.40 -12.37
CA LYS A 349 7.22 -13.40 -11.90
C LYS A 349 6.69 -14.83 -11.75
N MET A 350 6.98 -15.71 -12.68
CA MET A 350 6.61 -17.13 -12.59
C MET A 350 7.23 -17.86 -11.39
N GLN A 351 8.37 -17.37 -10.89
CA GLN A 351 9.00 -17.90 -9.68
C GLN A 351 8.41 -17.33 -8.37
N THR A 352 7.59 -16.28 -8.45
CA THR A 352 7.04 -15.59 -7.28
C THR A 352 5.55 -15.84 -7.07
N ASP A 353 4.71 -15.69 -8.09
CA ASP A 353 3.25 -15.78 -7.96
C ASP A 353 2.53 -16.58 -9.06
N TYR A 354 3.25 -17.17 -10.01
CA TYR A 354 2.71 -17.93 -11.13
C TYR A 354 1.71 -17.17 -12.03
N GLY A 355 1.51 -15.88 -11.82
CA GLY A 355 0.66 -15.04 -12.65
C GLY A 355 -0.39 -14.26 -11.88
N SER A 356 -0.96 -13.26 -12.54
CA SER A 356 -2.05 -12.44 -12.00
C SER A 356 -3.40 -13.12 -12.21
N SER A 357 -4.42 -12.74 -11.41
CA SER A 357 -5.79 -13.28 -11.49
C SER A 357 -6.35 -13.27 -12.92
N SER A 358 -6.66 -14.43 -13.48
CA SER A 358 -7.26 -14.57 -14.81
C SER A 358 -8.59 -13.83 -14.90
N LEU A 359 -9.44 -13.92 -13.85
CA LEU A 359 -10.72 -13.21 -13.81
C LEU A 359 -10.55 -11.70 -13.92
N SER A 360 -9.62 -11.12 -13.16
CA SER A 360 -9.33 -9.69 -13.20
C SER A 360 -8.75 -9.26 -14.55
N GLN A 361 -7.90 -10.10 -15.17
CA GLN A 361 -7.34 -9.84 -16.49
C GLN A 361 -8.44 -9.79 -17.57
N PHE A 362 -9.35 -10.75 -17.59
CA PHE A 362 -10.48 -10.74 -18.51
C PHE A 362 -11.41 -9.55 -18.28
N ALA A 363 -11.73 -9.24 -17.01
CA ALA A 363 -12.57 -8.10 -16.69
C ALA A 363 -11.96 -6.78 -17.21
N VAL A 364 -10.67 -6.56 -17.02
CA VAL A 364 -10.00 -5.35 -17.51
C VAL A 364 -9.93 -5.32 -19.03
N ALA A 365 -9.69 -6.45 -19.70
CA ALA A 365 -9.72 -6.53 -21.17
C ALA A 365 -11.08 -6.12 -21.71
N GLU A 366 -12.18 -6.62 -21.12
CA GLU A 366 -13.54 -6.25 -21.49
C GLU A 366 -13.86 -4.78 -21.21
N TRP A 367 -13.36 -4.21 -20.11
CA TRP A 367 -13.46 -2.77 -19.84
C TRP A 367 -12.87 -1.93 -20.98
N LEU A 368 -11.66 -2.30 -21.43
CA LEU A 368 -10.95 -1.57 -22.49
C LEU A 368 -11.61 -1.78 -23.85
N SER A 369 -12.00 -3.02 -24.21
CA SER A 369 -12.57 -3.35 -25.53
C SER A 369 -13.97 -2.81 -25.73
N SER A 370 -14.76 -2.71 -24.66
CA SER A 370 -16.18 -2.29 -24.73
C SER A 370 -16.40 -0.78 -24.84
N GLY A 371 -15.37 0.05 -24.63
CA GLY A 371 -15.48 1.50 -24.54
C GLY A 371 -16.01 2.02 -23.18
N LEU A 372 -16.53 1.16 -22.31
CA LEU A 372 -17.07 1.53 -21.00
C LEU A 372 -16.04 2.21 -20.10
N TYR A 373 -14.74 1.94 -20.35
CA TYR A 373 -13.66 2.58 -19.62
C TYR A 373 -13.62 4.08 -19.85
N ASN A 374 -13.77 4.54 -21.09
CA ASN A 374 -13.77 5.96 -21.42
C ASN A 374 -14.98 6.70 -20.81
N ASP A 375 -16.16 6.08 -20.85
CA ASP A 375 -17.37 6.64 -20.23
C ASP A 375 -17.18 6.78 -18.71
N HIS A 376 -16.62 5.75 -18.09
CA HIS A 376 -16.31 5.78 -16.65
C HIS A 376 -15.26 6.84 -16.32
N LEU A 377 -14.22 6.99 -17.13
CA LEU A 377 -13.21 8.04 -16.92
C LEU A 377 -13.83 9.43 -16.98
N ALA A 378 -14.76 9.68 -17.90
CA ALA A 378 -15.46 10.97 -17.99
C ALA A 378 -16.25 11.26 -16.69
N GLU A 379 -16.97 10.25 -16.16
CA GLU A 379 -17.73 10.37 -14.92
C GLU A 379 -16.83 10.68 -13.72
N ILE A 380 -15.75 9.89 -13.50
CA ILE A 380 -14.89 10.09 -12.35
C ILE A 380 -14.06 11.38 -12.42
N ARG A 381 -13.68 11.82 -13.63
CA ARG A 381 -12.99 13.12 -13.81
C ARG A 381 -13.89 14.28 -13.41
N ALA A 382 -15.15 14.27 -13.81
CA ALA A 382 -16.12 15.31 -13.45
C ALA A 382 -16.35 15.35 -11.93
N GLU A 383 -16.49 14.20 -11.30
CA GLU A 383 -16.71 14.11 -9.86
C GLU A 383 -15.42 14.53 -9.07
N LEU A 384 -14.25 14.08 -9.49
CA LEU A 384 -13.00 14.47 -8.86
C LEU A 384 -12.71 15.96 -9.01
N LEU A 385 -13.08 16.56 -10.15
CA LEU A 385 -13.00 18.01 -10.35
C LEU A 385 -13.88 18.74 -9.34
N ALA A 386 -15.14 18.34 -9.21
CA ALA A 386 -16.07 18.95 -8.25
C ALA A 386 -15.55 18.83 -6.80
N ARG A 387 -15.04 17.67 -6.42
CA ARG A 387 -14.44 17.43 -5.09
C ARG A 387 -13.17 18.26 -4.86
N ARG A 388 -12.32 18.37 -5.88
CA ARG A 388 -11.13 19.23 -5.83
C ARG A 388 -11.54 20.70 -5.57
N ASP A 389 -12.49 21.22 -6.35
CA ASP A 389 -12.94 22.62 -6.23
C ASP A 389 -13.60 22.88 -4.89
N PHE A 390 -14.43 21.95 -4.41
CA PHE A 390 -15.01 22.00 -3.07
C PHE A 390 -13.93 22.06 -1.99
N THR A 391 -12.92 21.17 -2.07
CA THR A 391 -11.78 21.16 -1.14
C THR A 391 -11.01 22.47 -1.17
N ILE A 392 -10.71 23.00 -2.35
CA ILE A 392 -9.98 24.28 -2.51
C ILE A 392 -10.77 25.44 -1.89
N ASN A 393 -12.09 25.47 -2.02
CA ASN A 393 -12.94 26.49 -1.39
C ASN A 393 -12.86 26.43 0.15
N ILE A 394 -12.85 25.24 0.74
CA ILE A 394 -12.65 25.06 2.18
C ILE A 394 -11.25 25.54 2.58
N LEU A 395 -10.22 25.16 1.83
CA LEU A 395 -8.85 25.62 2.11
C LEU A 395 -8.74 27.14 2.06
N HIS A 396 -9.33 27.80 1.07
CA HIS A 396 -9.36 29.28 1.01
C HIS A 396 -10.09 29.91 2.19
N THR A 397 -11.13 29.27 2.71
CA THR A 397 -11.91 29.80 3.81
C THR A 397 -11.20 29.64 5.16
N TYR A 398 -10.64 28.48 5.42
CA TYR A 398 -10.19 28.11 6.78
C TYR A 398 -8.66 28.02 6.91
N PHE A 399 -7.89 27.90 5.81
CA PHE A 399 -6.43 27.65 5.85
C PHE A 399 -5.59 28.81 5.32
N LYS A 400 -6.17 29.85 4.73
CA LYS A 400 -5.45 30.94 4.04
C LYS A 400 -4.34 31.60 4.88
N ASP A 401 -4.52 31.70 6.20
CA ASP A 401 -3.60 32.34 7.12
C ASP A 401 -2.60 31.36 7.77
N ILE A 402 -2.84 30.05 7.67
CA ILE A 402 -2.08 29.01 8.36
C ILE A 402 -1.34 28.06 7.41
N ALA A 403 -1.69 28.03 6.13
CA ALA A 403 -1.07 27.11 5.16
C ALA A 403 -1.08 27.68 3.73
N THR A 404 -0.25 27.06 2.89
CA THR A 404 -0.25 27.25 1.42
C THR A 404 -0.38 25.92 0.73
N TRP A 405 -0.87 25.87 -0.49
CA TRP A 405 -1.10 24.66 -1.26
C TRP A 405 -1.04 24.90 -2.75
N ASN A 406 -0.83 23.85 -3.52
CA ASN A 406 -1.01 23.85 -4.97
C ASN A 406 -2.46 23.49 -5.34
N VAL A 407 -2.93 23.98 -6.48
CA VAL A 407 -4.21 23.56 -7.08
C VAL A 407 -3.91 22.49 -8.14
N PRO A 408 -4.24 21.20 -7.88
CA PRO A 408 -3.91 20.12 -8.81
C PRO A 408 -4.80 20.17 -10.05
N LYS A 409 -4.22 19.83 -11.22
CA LYS A 409 -4.91 19.72 -12.50
C LYS A 409 -5.48 18.33 -12.76
N GLY A 410 -5.37 17.43 -11.80
CA GLY A 410 -5.79 16.04 -11.86
C GLY A 410 -5.25 15.22 -10.69
N GLY A 411 -5.42 13.90 -10.76
CA GLY A 411 -4.99 12.99 -9.70
C GLY A 411 -5.87 13.08 -8.45
N PHE A 412 -5.28 12.85 -7.28
CA PHE A 412 -6.01 12.75 -6.01
C PHE A 412 -5.56 13.75 -4.95
N TYR A 413 -4.40 14.44 -5.14
CA TYR A 413 -3.66 15.02 -4.04
C TYR A 413 -3.49 16.53 -4.12
N ILE A 414 -3.62 17.14 -2.95
CA ILE A 414 -3.18 18.51 -2.66
C ILE A 414 -2.00 18.38 -1.69
N TRP A 415 -0.89 19.06 -1.99
CA TRP A 415 0.27 19.17 -1.13
C TRP A 415 0.17 20.46 -0.32
N LEU A 416 -0.25 20.31 0.96
CA LEU A 416 -0.47 21.43 1.88
C LEU A 416 0.80 21.67 2.68
N SER A 417 1.29 22.92 2.68
CA SER A 417 2.42 23.39 3.50
C SER A 417 1.92 24.25 4.64
N ILE A 418 2.19 23.88 5.87
CA ILE A 418 1.82 24.66 7.07
C ILE A 418 2.84 25.78 7.27
N ASN A 419 2.38 27.03 7.39
CA ASN A 419 3.24 28.22 7.43
C ASN A 419 3.99 28.41 8.77
N LYS A 420 3.56 27.71 9.82
CA LYS A 420 4.14 27.80 11.15
C LYS A 420 4.83 26.50 11.52
N GLN A 421 5.87 26.58 12.34
CA GLN A 421 6.50 25.40 12.89
C GLN A 421 5.60 24.76 13.97
N ILE A 422 5.04 23.60 13.63
CA ILE A 422 4.30 22.74 14.55
C ILE A 422 4.87 21.34 14.50
N SER A 423 4.64 20.55 15.54
CA SER A 423 5.01 19.14 15.51
C SER A 423 4.03 18.36 14.64
N ILE A 424 4.48 17.95 13.44
CA ILE A 424 3.64 17.16 12.52
C ILE A 424 3.20 15.82 13.14
N HIS A 425 4.04 15.27 14.03
CA HIS A 425 3.70 14.05 14.78
C HIS A 425 2.58 14.31 15.81
N GLN A 426 2.62 15.44 16.49
CA GLN A 426 1.57 15.84 17.43
C GLN A 426 0.26 16.12 16.69
N LEU A 427 0.31 16.82 15.57
CA LEU A 427 -0.83 17.04 14.69
C LEU A 427 -1.48 15.72 14.25
N PHE A 428 -0.66 14.77 13.76
CA PHE A 428 -1.15 13.44 13.36
C PHE A 428 -1.86 12.71 14.51
N ARG A 429 -1.25 12.69 15.71
CA ARG A 429 -1.81 12.02 16.88
C ARG A 429 -3.11 12.66 17.37
N GLN A 430 -3.18 13.99 17.36
CA GLN A 430 -4.39 14.71 17.79
C GLN A 430 -5.52 14.49 16.78
N ALA A 431 -5.26 14.64 15.49
CA ALA A 431 -6.24 14.38 14.43
C ALA A 431 -6.77 12.95 14.47
N LEU A 432 -5.88 11.97 14.61
CA LEU A 432 -6.27 10.55 14.67
C LEU A 432 -7.15 10.26 15.90
N LYS A 433 -6.83 10.84 17.05
CA LYS A 433 -7.66 10.72 18.28
C LYS A 433 -9.07 11.26 18.09
N GLU A 434 -9.23 12.25 17.22
CA GLU A 434 -10.51 12.87 16.87
C GLU A 434 -11.17 12.22 15.64
N GLY A 435 -10.66 11.06 15.20
CA GLY A 435 -11.23 10.30 14.10
C GLY A 435 -10.88 10.85 12.71
N ILE A 436 -9.77 11.60 12.58
CA ILE A 436 -9.31 12.15 11.30
C ILE A 436 -7.94 11.53 10.95
N LEU A 437 -7.87 10.82 9.83
CA LEU A 437 -6.64 10.22 9.33
C LEU A 437 -5.93 11.15 8.34
N LEU A 438 -4.69 11.50 8.66
CA LEU A 438 -3.81 12.33 7.84
C LEU A 438 -2.67 11.51 7.24
N ASN A 439 -2.06 12.05 6.18
CA ASN A 439 -0.80 11.54 5.62
C ASN A 439 0.29 12.62 5.71
N PRO A 440 1.09 12.61 6.79
CA PRO A 440 2.16 13.59 7.00
C PRO A 440 3.28 13.52 5.96
N GLY A 441 3.88 14.68 5.66
CA GLY A 441 4.92 14.83 4.65
C GLY A 441 6.20 14.03 4.90
N ASN A 442 6.51 13.77 6.17
CA ASN A 442 7.69 12.98 6.57
C ASN A 442 7.64 11.50 6.13
N ILE A 443 6.48 11.00 5.71
CA ILE A 443 6.35 9.68 5.08
C ILE A 443 6.99 9.68 3.68
N TYR A 444 6.95 10.81 2.99
CA TYR A 444 7.42 10.98 1.61
C TYR A 444 8.83 11.59 1.52
N ASP A 445 9.23 12.33 2.55
CA ASP A 445 10.56 12.90 2.74
C ASP A 445 10.82 13.04 4.24
N ARG A 446 11.78 12.28 4.77
CA ARG A 446 12.10 12.23 6.21
C ARG A 446 12.44 13.61 6.82
N ASN A 447 12.93 14.52 6.00
CA ASN A 447 13.29 15.88 6.43
C ASN A 447 12.08 16.85 6.40
N ASN A 448 10.95 16.41 5.86
CA ASN A 448 9.76 17.22 5.70
C ASN A 448 8.90 17.21 6.96
N GLN A 449 8.87 18.33 7.68
CA GLN A 449 8.15 18.47 8.95
C GLN A 449 6.98 19.47 8.86
N GLN A 450 6.64 19.96 7.65
CA GLN A 450 5.67 21.04 7.49
C GLN A 450 4.55 20.74 6.50
N HIS A 451 4.58 19.57 5.83
CA HIS A 451 3.60 19.28 4.79
C HIS A 451 2.65 18.16 5.19
N LEU A 452 1.47 18.22 4.60
CA LEU A 452 0.47 17.15 4.60
C LEU A 452 0.09 16.82 3.16
N ARG A 453 -0.06 15.54 2.84
CA ARG A 453 -0.75 15.11 1.63
C ARG A 453 -2.23 15.00 1.94
N LEU A 454 -3.04 15.87 1.38
CA LEU A 454 -4.49 15.77 1.42
C LEU A 454 -5.01 15.05 0.18
N SER A 455 -6.09 14.32 0.32
CA SER A 455 -6.80 13.63 -0.75
C SER A 455 -8.26 14.06 -0.75
N TYR A 456 -8.75 14.46 -1.93
CA TYR A 456 -10.17 14.76 -2.16
C TYR A 456 -10.91 13.58 -2.80
N SER A 457 -10.24 12.45 -3.03
CA SER A 457 -10.81 11.33 -3.79
C SER A 457 -11.60 10.33 -2.96
N TYR A 458 -11.29 10.19 -1.67
CA TYR A 458 -11.82 9.09 -0.85
C TYR A 458 -13.02 9.49 0.02
N ALA A 459 -12.86 10.48 0.90
CA ALA A 459 -13.92 10.86 1.83
C ALA A 459 -15.16 11.43 1.09
N PRO A 460 -16.39 11.07 1.47
CA PRO A 460 -17.58 11.76 0.99
C PRO A 460 -17.52 13.26 1.28
N ILE A 461 -18.21 14.08 0.48
CA ILE A 461 -18.12 15.55 0.55
C ILE A 461 -18.42 16.07 1.98
N GLU A 462 -19.44 15.55 2.65
CA GLU A 462 -19.80 15.94 4.01
C GLU A 462 -18.71 15.61 5.03
N GLN A 463 -18.06 14.46 4.89
CA GLN A 463 -16.94 14.07 5.75
C GLN A 463 -15.69 14.89 5.43
N LEU A 464 -15.45 15.18 4.14
CA LEU A 464 -14.34 16.00 3.69
C LEU A 464 -14.42 17.41 4.28
N GLU A 465 -15.62 18.04 4.24
CA GLU A 465 -15.88 19.35 4.86
C GLU A 465 -15.59 19.31 6.36
N LYS A 466 -16.28 18.42 7.07
CA LYS A 466 -16.14 18.27 8.53
C LYS A 466 -14.68 18.03 8.94
N GLY A 467 -14.02 17.13 8.26
CA GLY A 467 -12.62 16.75 8.55
C GLY A 467 -11.66 17.90 8.31
N LEU A 468 -11.81 18.65 7.21
CA LEU A 468 -10.94 19.79 6.88
C LEU A 468 -11.16 20.97 7.84
N ILE A 469 -12.41 21.32 8.17
CA ILE A 469 -12.69 22.37 9.15
C ILE A 469 -12.03 22.05 10.49
N ARG A 470 -12.24 20.82 10.99
CA ARG A 470 -11.64 20.42 12.26
C ARG A 470 -10.12 20.36 12.21
N LEU A 471 -9.55 19.93 11.07
CA LEU A 471 -8.09 19.97 10.87
C LEU A 471 -7.54 21.39 10.96
N ALA A 472 -8.23 22.40 10.41
CA ALA A 472 -7.81 23.80 10.52
C ALA A 472 -7.79 24.27 11.98
N GLU A 473 -8.83 23.92 12.75
CA GLU A 473 -8.91 24.23 14.20
C GLU A 473 -7.75 23.57 14.96
N ILE A 474 -7.48 22.27 14.74
CA ILE A 474 -6.37 21.56 15.39
C ILE A 474 -5.02 22.22 15.07
N ILE A 475 -4.81 22.63 13.81
CA ILE A 475 -3.58 23.36 13.43
C ILE A 475 -3.48 24.69 14.19
N GLN A 476 -4.59 25.44 14.31
CA GLN A 476 -4.63 26.71 15.06
C GLN A 476 -4.37 26.50 16.56
N GLU A 477 -4.86 25.42 17.16
CA GLU A 477 -4.59 25.06 18.55
C GLU A 477 -3.11 24.73 18.81
N LEU A 478 -2.37 24.30 17.78
CA LEU A 478 -0.96 23.91 17.85
C LEU A 478 0.02 25.06 17.49
N ILE A 479 -0.47 26.18 16.93
CA ILE A 479 0.30 27.39 16.62
C ILE A 479 0.45 28.28 17.86
#